data_07147a9d422e37bb0951d54d4f74d639
#
_entry.id   07147a9d422e37bb0951d54d4f74d639
#
_cell.length_a   1.000
_cell.length_b   1.000
_cell.length_c   1.000
_cell.angle_alpha   90.00
_cell.angle_beta   90.00
_cell.angle_gamma   90.00
#
_symmetry.space_group_name_H-M   'P 1'
#
loop_
_entity.id
_entity.type
_entity.pdbx_description
1 polymer ?
#
loop_
_entity_poly.entity_id
_entity_poly.type
_entity_poly.pdbx_seq_one_letter_code
_entity_poly.pdbx_strand_id
1 'polypeptide(L)'
;MKTLLILLLAATPLIAQDKSIGVGAKPIEGAEVIIDGTREMLDAKWTYWEGPRFASALPIKWKIVEDPVDGGTCVLTDDRAADGGKYGAADIVTKKAYRDFRLHIEFLVMNPRGNSGVYLQNRYEIQIQEGDRTKHGMGAVINETDSPYDAFNGLGQWNSYDIVFRAARFADGKLSEKAMVTMYFNGKKVHDRVRINQVWGGPNSGVDGGNDGGKGITDTPQGLKLQCEGHDIRYRNAWIQELDLKEANTDF
;
A
#
# COMPACT_ATOMS: atom_id res chain seq x y z
N MET A 1 -49.24 -44.39 -21.62
CA MET A 1 -47.84 -43.99 -21.87
C MET A 1 -47.63 -42.57 -21.32
N LYS A 2 -46.89 -42.42 -20.23
CA LYS A 2 -46.55 -41.09 -19.65
C LYS A 2 -45.16 -40.75 -20.14
N THR A 3 -45.05 -39.73 -20.98
CA THR A 3 -43.78 -39.22 -21.49
C THR A 3 -43.11 -38.35 -20.40
N LEU A 4 -41.96 -38.79 -19.92
CA LEU A 4 -41.17 -38.06 -18.94
C LEU A 4 -40.28 -37.06 -19.68
N LEU A 5 -40.57 -35.78 -19.52
CA LEU A 5 -39.76 -34.70 -20.05
C LEU A 5 -38.58 -34.42 -19.11
N ILE A 6 -37.37 -34.82 -19.51
CA ILE A 6 -36.15 -34.53 -18.77
C ILE A 6 -35.67 -33.13 -19.19
N LEU A 7 -35.77 -32.15 -18.28
CA LEU A 7 -35.19 -30.84 -18.46
C LEU A 7 -33.68 -30.91 -18.15
N LEU A 8 -32.82 -30.84 -19.16
CA LEU A 8 -31.39 -30.63 -18.96
C LEU A 8 -31.17 -29.16 -18.63
N LEU A 9 -30.86 -28.83 -17.37
CA LEU A 9 -30.27 -27.57 -17.01
C LEU A 9 -28.81 -27.53 -17.49
N ALA A 10 -28.54 -26.78 -18.52
CA ALA A 10 -27.18 -26.44 -18.90
C ALA A 10 -26.59 -25.50 -17.85
N ALA A 11 -25.67 -26.00 -17.04
CA ALA A 11 -24.85 -25.14 -16.18
C ALA A 11 -23.90 -24.32 -17.07
N THR A 12 -24.20 -23.03 -17.24
CA THR A 12 -23.24 -22.08 -17.82
C THR A 12 -22.05 -21.97 -16.87
N PRO A 13 -20.80 -22.15 -17.35
CA PRO A 13 -19.65 -21.92 -16.51
C PRO A 13 -19.65 -20.44 -16.07
N LEU A 14 -19.65 -20.22 -14.77
CA LEU A 14 -19.41 -18.91 -14.20
C LEU A 14 -17.96 -18.56 -14.56
N ILE A 15 -17.77 -17.73 -15.56
CA ILE A 15 -16.47 -17.14 -15.87
C ILE A 15 -16.16 -16.26 -14.64
N ALA A 16 -15.21 -16.68 -13.83
CA ALA A 16 -14.72 -15.86 -12.73
C ALA A 16 -14.23 -14.55 -13.35
N GLN A 17 -14.94 -13.46 -13.10
CA GLN A 17 -14.51 -12.14 -13.51
C GLN A 17 -13.19 -11.87 -12.82
N ASP A 18 -12.12 -11.63 -13.57
CA ASP A 18 -10.81 -11.27 -13.01
C ASP A 18 -11.00 -10.03 -12.14
N LYS A 19 -10.82 -10.20 -10.84
CA LYS A 19 -10.95 -9.11 -9.90
C LYS A 19 -9.78 -8.15 -10.09
N SER A 20 -10.05 -6.90 -10.32
CA SER A 20 -9.04 -5.83 -10.34
C SER A 20 -8.78 -5.21 -8.98
N ILE A 21 -9.63 -5.49 -7.98
CA ILE A 21 -9.52 -5.01 -6.59
C ILE A 21 -9.84 -6.12 -5.59
N GLY A 22 -9.37 -5.94 -4.36
CA GLY A 22 -9.55 -6.89 -3.27
C GLY A 22 -8.49 -7.99 -3.25
N VAL A 23 -8.47 -8.80 -2.19
CA VAL A 23 -7.51 -9.90 -2.04
C VAL A 23 -7.58 -10.85 -3.23
N GLY A 24 -6.43 -11.19 -3.80
CA GLY A 24 -6.28 -12.00 -5.01
C GLY A 24 -6.43 -11.25 -6.33
N ALA A 25 -6.49 -9.91 -6.30
CA ALA A 25 -6.53 -9.11 -7.52
C ALA A 25 -5.28 -9.34 -8.39
N LYS A 26 -5.48 -9.45 -9.69
CA LYS A 26 -4.42 -9.64 -10.68
C LYS A 26 -3.88 -8.31 -11.16
N PRO A 27 -2.58 -8.23 -11.53
CA PRO A 27 -2.05 -7.04 -12.18
C PRO A 27 -2.88 -6.67 -13.42
N ILE A 28 -3.30 -5.42 -13.48
CA ILE A 28 -4.01 -4.86 -14.64
C ILE A 28 -3.03 -4.56 -15.78
N GLU A 29 -3.55 -4.32 -16.98
CA GLU A 29 -2.71 -3.98 -18.13
C GLU A 29 -1.82 -2.76 -17.85
N GLY A 30 -0.54 -2.86 -18.16
CA GLY A 30 0.46 -1.82 -17.92
C GLY A 30 0.94 -1.71 -16.47
N ALA A 31 0.46 -2.55 -15.56
CA ALA A 31 0.96 -2.59 -14.19
C ALA A 31 2.30 -3.33 -14.10
N GLU A 32 3.18 -2.81 -13.26
CA GLU A 32 4.46 -3.40 -12.89
C GLU A 32 4.31 -4.14 -11.56
N VAL A 33 4.67 -5.42 -11.52
CA VAL A 33 4.74 -6.19 -10.27
C VAL A 33 5.98 -5.73 -9.49
N ILE A 34 5.79 -5.42 -8.21
CA ILE A 34 6.85 -4.92 -7.32
C ILE A 34 7.07 -5.81 -6.08
N ILE A 35 6.11 -6.68 -5.74
CA ILE A 35 6.26 -7.77 -4.75
C ILE A 35 5.53 -8.99 -5.29
N ASP A 36 6.26 -10.10 -5.46
CA ASP A 36 5.72 -11.41 -5.87
C ASP A 36 6.04 -12.53 -4.86
N GLY A 37 6.64 -12.18 -3.72
CA GLY A 37 7.06 -13.13 -2.69
C GLY A 37 8.46 -13.70 -2.92
N THR A 38 9.20 -13.28 -3.96
CA THR A 38 10.56 -13.75 -4.22
C THR A 38 11.62 -12.78 -3.72
N ARG A 39 12.81 -13.34 -3.40
CA ARG A 39 14.00 -12.55 -3.06
C ARG A 39 14.47 -11.71 -4.24
N GLU A 40 14.40 -12.29 -5.43
CA GLU A 40 14.81 -11.62 -6.67
C GLU A 40 14.01 -10.33 -6.92
N MET A 41 12.68 -10.39 -6.80
CA MET A 41 11.82 -9.23 -6.99
C MET A 41 12.08 -8.17 -5.91
N LEU A 42 12.20 -8.60 -4.65
CA LEU A 42 12.47 -7.68 -3.55
C LEU A 42 13.79 -6.93 -3.77
N ASP A 43 14.87 -7.63 -4.12
CA ASP A 43 16.17 -7.01 -4.38
C ASP A 43 16.19 -6.17 -5.66
N ALA A 44 15.42 -6.55 -6.69
CA ALA A 44 15.35 -5.81 -7.93
C ALA A 44 14.61 -4.47 -7.78
N LYS A 45 13.50 -4.45 -7.03
CA LYS A 45 12.58 -3.31 -6.98
C LYS A 45 12.77 -2.40 -5.78
N TRP A 46 13.34 -2.89 -4.67
CA TRP A 46 13.37 -2.17 -3.40
C TRP A 46 14.80 -1.94 -2.91
N THR A 47 14.93 -0.96 -2.04
CA THR A 47 16.14 -0.66 -1.25
C THR A 47 15.71 -0.15 0.12
N TYR A 48 16.62 -0.12 1.09
CA TYR A 48 16.33 0.57 2.34
C TYR A 48 16.07 2.05 2.10
N TRP A 49 15.10 2.60 2.83
CA TRP A 49 14.89 4.03 2.84
C TRP A 49 16.08 4.74 3.47
N GLU A 50 16.71 5.58 2.70
CA GLU A 50 17.95 6.22 3.14
C GLU A 50 17.73 7.21 4.27
N GLY A 51 16.70 8.04 4.22
CA GLY A 51 16.43 9.04 5.24
C GLY A 51 17.69 9.64 5.87
N PRO A 52 17.56 10.40 6.93
CA PRO A 52 18.75 11.00 7.58
C PRO A 52 19.57 10.02 8.44
N ARG A 53 19.17 8.79 8.54
CA ARG A 53 19.70 7.84 9.52
C ARG A 53 20.21 6.53 8.94
N PHE A 54 20.09 6.33 7.63
CA PHE A 54 20.37 5.05 7.03
C PHE A 54 21.01 5.14 5.65
N ALA A 55 21.86 4.16 5.32
CA ALA A 55 22.48 4.05 4.01
C ALA A 55 21.76 3.01 3.15
N SER A 56 21.14 3.45 2.06
CA SER A 56 20.37 2.61 1.15
C SER A 56 21.21 1.56 0.39
N ALA A 57 22.53 1.61 0.50
CA ALA A 57 23.45 0.64 -0.14
C ALA A 57 23.48 -0.73 0.54
N LEU A 58 22.91 -0.90 1.72
CA LEU A 58 22.91 -2.18 2.42
C LEU A 58 21.86 -3.13 1.80
N PRO A 59 22.17 -4.44 1.73
CA PRO A 59 21.19 -5.44 1.32
C PRO A 59 19.97 -5.46 2.26
N ILE A 60 18.78 -5.52 1.70
CA ILE A 60 17.55 -5.66 2.48
C ILE A 60 17.55 -7.01 3.21
N LYS A 61 17.33 -6.98 4.52
CA LYS A 61 17.28 -8.18 5.36
C LYS A 61 15.85 -8.66 5.64
N TRP A 62 14.83 -7.97 5.14
CA TRP A 62 13.47 -8.49 5.16
C TRP A 62 13.47 -9.90 4.57
N LYS A 63 12.73 -10.80 5.18
CA LYS A 63 12.80 -12.24 4.89
C LYS A 63 11.73 -12.64 3.88
N ILE A 64 12.06 -13.64 3.08
CA ILE A 64 11.07 -14.39 2.32
C ILE A 64 10.70 -15.58 3.20
N VAL A 65 9.41 -15.71 3.49
CA VAL A 65 8.85 -16.75 4.36
C VAL A 65 7.70 -17.46 3.66
N GLU A 66 7.31 -18.62 4.17
CA GLU A 66 6.12 -19.34 3.70
C GLU A 66 4.85 -18.48 3.95
N ASP A 67 3.96 -18.44 2.97
CA ASP A 67 2.63 -17.86 3.12
C ASP A 67 1.76 -18.82 3.94
N PRO A 68 1.31 -18.42 5.15
CA PRO A 68 0.63 -19.33 6.06
C PRO A 68 -0.85 -19.57 5.68
N VAL A 69 -1.37 -18.86 4.68
CA VAL A 69 -2.80 -18.92 4.30
C VAL A 69 -2.99 -19.69 3.00
N ASP A 70 -2.32 -19.23 1.94
CA ASP A 70 -2.58 -19.74 0.59
C ASP A 70 -1.42 -20.58 0.03
N GLY A 71 -0.33 -20.75 0.80
CA GLY A 71 0.89 -21.40 0.35
C GLY A 71 1.74 -20.51 -0.58
N GLY A 72 2.90 -21.03 -0.99
CA GLY A 72 3.89 -20.21 -1.67
C GLY A 72 4.68 -19.33 -0.70
N THR A 73 5.10 -18.14 -1.12
CA THR A 73 5.97 -17.28 -0.32
C THR A 73 5.49 -15.84 -0.25
N CYS A 74 5.83 -15.16 0.84
CA CYS A 74 5.56 -13.75 1.07
C CYS A 74 6.75 -13.05 1.73
N VAL A 75 6.73 -11.72 1.77
CA VAL A 75 7.78 -10.88 2.34
C VAL A 75 7.43 -10.54 3.78
N LEU A 76 8.27 -10.90 4.75
CA LEU A 76 8.13 -10.55 6.16
C LEU A 76 8.96 -9.30 6.48
N THR A 77 8.32 -8.31 7.13
CA THR A 77 8.99 -7.13 7.66
C THR A 77 9.76 -7.51 8.93
N ASP A 78 11.04 -7.83 8.79
CA ASP A 78 11.82 -8.26 9.94
C ASP A 78 13.28 -7.82 9.80
N ASP A 79 13.58 -6.63 10.28
CA ASP A 79 14.96 -6.19 10.35
C ASP A 79 15.23 -5.11 11.42
N ARG A 80 14.50 -5.10 12.51
CA ARG A 80 14.76 -4.13 13.58
C ARG A 80 16.16 -4.22 14.17
N ALA A 81 16.77 -5.40 14.15
CA ALA A 81 18.11 -5.59 14.68
C ALA A 81 19.17 -4.83 13.84
N ALA A 82 18.95 -4.65 12.55
CA ALA A 82 19.89 -3.94 11.68
C ALA A 82 19.88 -2.43 11.88
N ASP A 83 18.75 -1.87 12.32
CA ASP A 83 18.60 -0.44 12.53
C ASP A 83 19.05 0.04 13.92
N GLY A 84 19.43 -0.88 14.80
CA GLY A 84 19.74 -0.56 16.18
C GLY A 84 18.55 -0.04 16.98
N GLY A 85 17.31 -0.37 16.54
CA GLY A 85 16.06 0.07 17.15
C GLY A 85 15.68 1.50 16.83
N LYS A 86 16.26 2.12 15.81
CA LYS A 86 15.90 3.48 15.37
C LYS A 86 14.67 3.44 14.49
N TYR A 87 13.71 4.30 14.80
CA TYR A 87 12.49 4.43 14.04
C TYR A 87 12.75 4.73 12.56
N GLY A 88 12.11 3.95 11.68
CA GLY A 88 12.18 4.11 10.22
C GLY A 88 13.48 3.65 9.55
N ALA A 89 14.47 3.17 10.30
CA ALA A 89 15.77 2.80 9.71
C ALA A 89 15.71 1.49 8.92
N ALA A 90 14.74 0.63 9.19
CA ALA A 90 14.51 -0.62 8.45
C ALA A 90 13.37 -0.54 7.42
N ASP A 91 12.82 0.62 7.19
CA ASP A 91 11.83 0.85 6.14
C ASP A 91 12.46 0.62 4.76
N ILE A 92 11.68 0.12 3.82
CA ILE A 92 12.12 -0.06 2.43
C ILE A 92 11.34 0.87 1.49
N VAL A 93 11.99 1.29 0.41
CA VAL A 93 11.40 2.17 -0.60
C VAL A 93 11.68 1.61 -1.99
N THR A 94 10.77 1.81 -2.92
CA THR A 94 11.00 1.41 -4.31
C THR A 94 12.13 2.21 -4.93
N LYS A 95 12.98 1.53 -5.72
CA LYS A 95 14.06 2.19 -6.49
C LYS A 95 13.51 3.11 -7.57
N LYS A 96 12.34 2.76 -8.14
CA LYS A 96 11.61 3.60 -9.09
C LYS A 96 10.74 4.59 -8.34
N ALA A 97 10.66 5.81 -8.85
CA ALA A 97 9.82 6.88 -8.34
C ALA A 97 8.55 7.02 -9.18
N TYR A 98 7.43 7.34 -8.54
CA TYR A 98 6.12 7.47 -9.15
C TYR A 98 5.49 8.82 -8.76
N ARG A 99 4.71 9.39 -9.67
CA ARG A 99 3.98 10.64 -9.41
C ARG A 99 2.51 10.35 -9.13
N ASP A 100 1.79 9.94 -10.15
CA ASP A 100 0.38 9.53 -10.08
C ASP A 100 0.30 8.05 -10.41
N PHE A 101 -0.43 7.27 -9.63
CA PHE A 101 -0.43 5.82 -9.82
C PHE A 101 -1.66 5.13 -9.25
N ARG A 102 -1.93 3.93 -9.78
CA ARG A 102 -2.72 2.89 -9.10
C ARG A 102 -1.76 1.93 -8.42
N LEU A 103 -2.13 1.52 -7.22
CA LEU A 103 -1.40 0.55 -6.41
C LEU A 103 -2.36 -0.50 -5.91
N HIS A 104 -2.03 -1.75 -6.09
CA HIS A 104 -2.56 -2.86 -5.32
C HIS A 104 -1.47 -3.41 -4.43
N ILE A 105 -1.79 -3.70 -3.18
CA ILE A 105 -0.87 -4.34 -2.24
C ILE A 105 -1.64 -5.19 -1.25
N GLU A 106 -1.21 -6.44 -1.07
CA GLU A 106 -1.75 -7.33 -0.04
C GLU A 106 -0.84 -7.37 1.17
N PHE A 107 -1.47 -7.33 2.35
CA PHE A 107 -0.76 -7.41 3.62
C PHE A 107 -1.47 -8.36 4.61
N LEU A 108 -0.68 -8.92 5.52
CA LEU A 108 -1.11 -9.85 6.54
C LEU A 108 -0.61 -9.37 7.90
N VAL A 109 -1.49 -9.22 8.87
CA VAL A 109 -1.16 -8.86 10.25
C VAL A 109 -1.26 -10.13 11.09
N MET A 110 -0.14 -10.60 11.65
CA MET A 110 -0.10 -11.88 12.37
C MET A 110 -0.47 -11.74 13.85
N ASN A 111 -0.17 -10.61 14.46
CA ASN A 111 -0.29 -10.42 15.90
C ASN A 111 -1.14 -9.19 16.26
N PRO A 112 -1.84 -9.21 17.42
CA PRO A 112 -2.54 -8.03 17.92
C PRO A 112 -1.62 -6.81 18.02
N ARG A 113 -2.16 -5.64 17.72
CA ARG A 113 -1.45 -4.36 17.67
C ARG A 113 -0.33 -4.31 16.64
N GLY A 114 -0.39 -5.17 15.63
CA GLY A 114 0.55 -5.13 14.52
C GLY A 114 0.49 -3.76 13.82
N ASN A 115 1.68 -3.20 13.53
CA ASN A 115 1.84 -1.88 12.96
C ASN A 115 2.79 -1.89 11.78
N SER A 116 2.41 -1.22 10.73
CA SER A 116 3.17 -0.91 9.53
C SER A 116 2.47 0.22 8.77
N GLY A 117 3.03 0.67 7.67
CA GLY A 117 2.43 1.72 6.82
C GLY A 117 2.84 1.60 5.37
N VAL A 118 1.93 1.99 4.48
CA VAL A 118 2.18 2.16 3.04
C VAL A 118 2.28 3.64 2.75
N TYR A 119 3.47 4.14 2.44
CA TYR A 119 3.72 5.56 2.22
C TYR A 119 3.72 5.90 0.74
N LEU A 120 2.68 6.60 0.32
CA LEU A 120 2.54 7.12 -1.03
C LEU A 120 3.53 8.27 -1.25
N GLN A 121 4.27 8.24 -2.35
CA GLN A 121 5.37 9.17 -2.61
C GLN A 121 6.36 9.33 -1.43
N ASN A 122 6.59 8.26 -0.63
CA ASN A 122 7.45 8.30 0.55
C ASN A 122 7.05 9.39 1.58
N ARG A 123 5.80 9.86 1.55
CA ARG A 123 5.30 10.99 2.37
C ARG A 123 3.97 10.74 3.07
N TYR A 124 3.00 10.22 2.34
CA TYR A 124 1.62 10.13 2.80
C TYR A 124 1.31 8.70 3.21
N GLU A 125 1.12 8.49 4.49
CA GLU A 125 0.92 7.16 5.04
C GLU A 125 -0.54 6.72 4.95
N ILE A 126 -0.74 5.53 4.38
CA ILE A 126 -1.93 4.72 4.58
C ILE A 126 -1.60 3.71 5.67
N GLN A 127 -2.28 3.83 6.79
CA GLN A 127 -1.94 3.13 8.02
C GLN A 127 -2.34 1.65 8.00
N ILE A 128 -1.47 0.82 8.55
CA ILE A 128 -1.74 -0.57 8.92
C ILE A 128 -1.53 -0.68 10.44
N GLN A 129 -2.58 -0.43 11.21
CA GLN A 129 -2.54 -0.50 12.68
C GLN A 129 -3.74 -1.30 13.17
N GLU A 130 -3.50 -2.52 13.62
CA GLU A 130 -4.55 -3.36 14.18
C GLU A 130 -5.02 -2.82 15.54
N GLY A 131 -6.34 -2.86 15.77
CA GLY A 131 -6.96 -2.47 17.03
C GLY A 131 -7.24 -0.97 17.20
N ASP A 132 -6.81 -0.11 16.29
CA ASP A 132 -7.11 1.34 16.29
C ASP A 132 -8.14 1.68 15.20
N ARG A 133 -9.09 2.56 15.52
CA ARG A 133 -10.18 3.04 14.65
C ARG A 133 -10.17 4.56 14.48
N THR A 134 -9.14 5.22 14.95
CA THR A 134 -8.96 6.66 14.80
C THR A 134 -8.23 6.98 13.50
N LYS A 135 -7.88 8.25 13.32
CA LYS A 135 -7.02 8.70 12.21
C LYS A 135 -5.58 8.11 12.26
N HIS A 136 -5.29 7.25 13.24
CA HIS A 136 -4.07 6.48 13.35
C HIS A 136 -4.30 4.98 13.12
N GLY A 137 -5.53 4.59 12.82
CA GLY A 137 -5.94 3.20 12.74
C GLY A 137 -5.88 2.61 11.35
N MET A 138 -6.29 1.36 11.28
CA MET A 138 -6.30 0.55 10.06
C MET A 138 -7.04 1.23 8.91
N GLY A 139 -6.34 1.43 7.78
CA GLY A 139 -6.90 2.06 6.58
C GLY A 139 -7.05 3.58 6.65
N ALA A 140 -6.58 4.23 7.70
CA ALA A 140 -6.58 5.69 7.77
C ALA A 140 -5.57 6.31 6.80
N VAL A 141 -5.90 7.47 6.24
CA VAL A 141 -4.91 8.44 5.76
C VAL A 141 -4.44 9.18 7.01
N ILE A 142 -3.25 8.89 7.47
CA ILE A 142 -2.81 9.24 8.83
C ILE A 142 -3.02 10.72 9.15
N ASN A 143 -3.63 11.00 10.31
CA ASN A 143 -4.00 12.32 10.82
C ASN A 143 -4.96 13.14 9.93
N GLU A 144 -5.29 12.69 8.72
CA GLU A 144 -6.23 13.36 7.82
C GLU A 144 -7.65 12.80 7.99
N THR A 145 -7.82 11.50 7.81
CA THR A 145 -9.13 10.85 7.91
C THR A 145 -9.00 9.39 8.33
N ASP A 146 -9.91 8.94 9.18
CA ASP A 146 -10.08 7.54 9.55
C ASP A 146 -10.81 6.74 8.46
N SER A 147 -10.72 5.42 8.54
CA SER A 147 -11.57 4.55 7.74
C SER A 147 -13.02 4.61 8.26
N PRO A 148 -14.01 4.89 7.39
CA PRO A 148 -15.38 5.11 7.82
C PRO A 148 -16.06 3.85 8.37
N TYR A 149 -15.50 2.68 8.13
CA TYR A 149 -15.97 1.40 8.64
C TYR A 149 -14.85 0.36 8.68
N ASP A 150 -15.09 -0.71 9.43
CA ASP A 150 -14.18 -1.83 9.49
C ASP A 150 -14.28 -2.69 8.23
N ALA A 151 -13.18 -2.76 7.52
CA ALA A 151 -13.03 -3.65 6.38
C ALA A 151 -11.92 -4.71 6.60
N PHE A 152 -11.32 -4.75 7.79
CA PHE A 152 -10.26 -5.68 8.14
C PHE A 152 -10.77 -7.12 8.20
N ASN A 153 -10.11 -8.04 7.49
CA ASN A 153 -10.48 -9.46 7.47
C ASN A 153 -10.08 -10.21 8.75
N GLY A 154 -9.27 -9.59 9.61
CA GLY A 154 -8.81 -10.18 10.86
C GLY A 154 -7.34 -10.58 10.86
N LEU A 155 -6.84 -10.93 12.04
CA LEU A 155 -5.47 -11.44 12.22
C LEU A 155 -5.30 -12.76 11.47
N GLY A 156 -4.10 -12.95 10.89
CA GLY A 156 -3.79 -14.15 10.13
C GLY A 156 -4.57 -14.30 8.83
N GLN A 157 -5.23 -13.25 8.36
CA GLN A 157 -5.94 -13.20 7.09
C GLN A 157 -5.35 -12.14 6.17
N TRP A 158 -5.25 -12.44 4.87
CA TRP A 158 -4.81 -11.46 3.89
C TRP A 158 -5.82 -10.32 3.76
N ASN A 159 -5.28 -9.14 3.62
CA ASN A 159 -6.00 -7.89 3.38
C ASN A 159 -5.40 -7.21 2.15
N SER A 160 -6.16 -6.33 1.51
CA SER A 160 -5.68 -5.54 0.38
C SER A 160 -6.00 -4.07 0.51
N TYR A 161 -5.08 -3.24 0.10
CA TYR A 161 -5.32 -1.85 -0.26
C TYR A 161 -5.21 -1.70 -1.78
N ASP A 162 -6.27 -1.16 -2.38
CA ASP A 162 -6.32 -0.78 -3.78
C ASP A 162 -6.44 0.74 -3.82
N ILE A 163 -5.40 1.42 -4.27
CA ILE A 163 -5.22 2.86 -4.09
C ILE A 163 -5.04 3.52 -5.45
N VAL A 164 -5.78 4.61 -5.70
CA VAL A 164 -5.44 5.57 -6.73
C VAL A 164 -4.92 6.82 -6.05
N PHE A 165 -3.68 7.16 -6.34
CA PHE A 165 -3.01 8.33 -5.80
C PHE A 165 -2.73 9.36 -6.90
N ARG A 166 -3.11 10.60 -6.63
CA ARG A 166 -2.79 11.76 -7.44
C ARG A 166 -1.93 12.72 -6.62
N ALA A 167 -0.72 12.97 -7.09
CA ALA A 167 0.19 13.89 -6.45
C ALA A 167 -0.35 15.33 -6.43
N ALA A 168 0.16 16.16 -5.55
CA ALA A 168 -0.10 17.59 -5.54
C ALA A 168 0.22 18.21 -6.90
N ARG A 169 -0.33 19.38 -7.17
CA ARG A 169 -0.01 20.20 -8.36
C ARG A 169 0.46 21.56 -7.95
N PHE A 170 1.40 22.09 -8.72
CA PHE A 170 1.95 23.42 -8.52
C PHE A 170 1.78 24.24 -9.81
N ALA A 171 1.44 25.51 -9.64
CA ALA A 171 1.41 26.50 -10.70
C ALA A 171 2.22 27.71 -10.23
N ASP A 172 3.17 28.15 -11.03
CA ASP A 172 4.07 29.27 -10.73
C ASP A 172 4.80 29.12 -9.37
N GLY A 173 5.21 27.87 -9.06
CA GLY A 173 5.89 27.54 -7.81
C GLY A 173 5.01 27.54 -6.55
N LYS A 174 3.68 27.69 -6.71
CA LYS A 174 2.72 27.67 -5.61
C LYS A 174 1.85 26.41 -5.69
N LEU A 175 1.53 25.84 -4.54
CA LEU A 175 0.57 24.73 -4.46
C LEU A 175 -0.79 25.16 -5.03
N SER A 176 -1.19 24.55 -6.15
CA SER A 176 -2.48 24.81 -6.80
C SER A 176 -3.53 23.77 -6.44
N GLU A 177 -3.12 22.51 -6.28
CA GLU A 177 -3.99 21.42 -5.90
C GLU A 177 -3.28 20.49 -4.92
N LYS A 178 -4.00 20.06 -3.88
CA LYS A 178 -3.50 19.10 -2.89
C LYS A 178 -3.40 17.70 -3.48
N ALA A 179 -2.53 16.88 -2.92
CA ALA A 179 -2.52 15.44 -3.19
C ALA A 179 -3.87 14.83 -2.82
N MET A 180 -4.25 13.75 -3.50
CA MET A 180 -5.56 13.14 -3.38
C MET A 180 -5.44 11.62 -3.42
N VAL A 181 -6.27 10.95 -2.62
CA VAL A 181 -6.33 9.50 -2.58
C VAL A 181 -7.76 8.99 -2.68
N THR A 182 -7.96 7.99 -3.52
CA THR A 182 -9.13 7.10 -3.50
C THR A 182 -8.64 5.72 -3.13
N MET A 183 -9.32 5.06 -2.19
CA MET A 183 -8.88 3.77 -1.70
C MET A 183 -10.03 2.82 -1.45
N TYR A 184 -9.80 1.58 -1.86
CA TYR A 184 -10.60 0.42 -1.47
C TYR A 184 -9.80 -0.42 -0.48
N PHE A 185 -10.46 -0.83 0.57
CA PHE A 185 -9.94 -1.75 1.57
C PHE A 185 -10.76 -3.05 1.49
N ASN A 186 -10.10 -4.15 1.12
CA ASN A 186 -10.75 -5.44 0.88
C ASN A 186 -11.95 -5.33 -0.08
N GLY A 187 -11.79 -4.54 -1.16
CA GLY A 187 -12.81 -4.32 -2.17
C GLY A 187 -13.93 -3.34 -1.79
N LYS A 188 -13.88 -2.74 -0.58
CA LYS A 188 -14.85 -1.71 -0.14
C LYS A 188 -14.22 -0.33 -0.23
N LYS A 189 -14.85 0.61 -0.95
CA LYS A 189 -14.36 1.99 -1.02
C LYS A 189 -14.44 2.64 0.36
N VAL A 190 -13.30 2.94 0.95
CA VAL A 190 -13.17 3.61 2.26
C VAL A 190 -12.81 5.08 2.13
N HIS A 191 -12.12 5.46 1.07
CA HIS A 191 -11.81 6.85 0.75
C HIS A 191 -12.20 7.16 -0.68
N ASP A 192 -12.84 8.31 -0.90
CA ASP A 192 -13.20 8.81 -2.22
C ASP A 192 -12.64 10.21 -2.40
N ARG A 193 -11.55 10.34 -3.18
CA ARG A 193 -10.88 11.61 -3.49
C ARG A 193 -10.57 12.48 -2.27
N VAL A 194 -10.11 11.82 -1.20
CA VAL A 194 -9.70 12.50 0.03
C VAL A 194 -8.46 13.34 -0.27
N ARG A 195 -8.55 14.63 0.02
CA ARG A 195 -7.43 15.58 -0.10
C ARG A 195 -6.53 15.47 1.11
N ILE A 196 -5.22 15.42 0.87
CA ILE A 196 -4.21 15.35 1.92
C ILE A 196 -3.66 16.76 2.15
N ASN A 197 -3.75 17.25 3.38
CA ASN A 197 -3.45 18.64 3.67
C ASN A 197 -1.99 18.89 3.93
N GLN A 198 -1.26 17.91 4.48
CA GLN A 198 0.14 18.04 4.82
C GLN A 198 0.86 16.70 4.91
N VAL A 199 2.18 16.73 4.95
CA VAL A 199 3.01 15.58 5.31
C VAL A 199 3.06 15.50 6.83
N TRP A 200 2.55 14.41 7.38
CA TRP A 200 2.52 14.17 8.82
C TRP A 200 3.82 13.49 9.30
N GLY A 201 4.04 13.51 10.60
CA GLY A 201 5.22 13.01 11.27
C GLY A 201 5.82 11.70 10.78
N GLY A 202 6.48 11.02 11.68
CA GLY A 202 7.20 9.79 11.36
C GLY A 202 8.58 10.03 10.77
N PRO A 203 9.12 9.06 10.03
CA PRO A 203 10.49 9.14 9.53
C PRO A 203 10.79 10.34 8.62
N ASN A 204 9.79 10.85 7.94
CA ASN A 204 9.93 11.97 7.00
C ASN A 204 9.83 13.36 7.65
N SER A 205 9.36 13.46 8.89
CA SER A 205 9.05 14.76 9.51
C SER A 205 10.25 15.69 9.61
N GLY A 206 11.44 15.16 9.83
CA GLY A 206 12.66 15.97 9.92
C GLY A 206 13.36 16.21 8.58
N VAL A 207 12.94 15.53 7.51
CA VAL A 207 13.58 15.60 6.17
C VAL A 207 12.77 16.49 5.25
N ASP A 208 11.46 16.25 5.22
CA ASP A 208 10.54 16.86 4.27
C ASP A 208 9.65 17.93 4.90
N GLY A 209 9.92 18.32 6.14
CA GLY A 209 9.13 19.29 6.87
C GLY A 209 7.75 18.79 7.26
N GLY A 210 7.59 17.47 7.46
CA GLY A 210 6.35 16.91 7.99
C GLY A 210 5.94 17.56 9.31
N ASN A 211 4.65 17.62 9.60
CA ASN A 211 4.03 18.33 10.71
C ASN A 211 4.12 19.88 10.63
N ASP A 212 4.62 20.42 9.54
CA ASP A 212 4.92 21.85 9.38
C ASP A 212 3.94 22.57 8.44
N GLY A 213 2.67 22.21 8.49
CA GLY A 213 1.62 22.94 7.76
C GLY A 213 1.77 22.90 6.25
N GLY A 214 2.19 21.75 5.69
CA GLY A 214 2.29 21.56 4.24
C GLY A 214 3.70 21.61 3.67
N LYS A 215 4.73 21.78 4.48
CA LYS A 215 6.10 21.55 4.04
C LYS A 215 6.29 20.09 3.60
N GLY A 216 7.18 19.86 2.64
CA GLY A 216 7.43 18.54 2.07
C GLY A 216 6.41 18.08 1.04
N ILE A 217 5.32 18.82 0.81
CA ILE A 217 4.40 18.57 -0.30
C ILE A 217 5.14 18.81 -1.62
N THR A 218 5.04 17.85 -2.54
CA THR A 218 5.72 17.91 -3.83
C THR A 218 4.89 17.28 -4.93
N ASP A 219 5.11 17.69 -6.17
CA ASP A 219 4.66 17.00 -7.38
C ASP A 219 5.77 16.20 -8.06
N THR A 220 6.97 16.22 -7.49
CA THR A 220 8.11 15.43 -7.97
C THR A 220 7.85 13.94 -7.68
N PRO A 221 8.04 13.04 -8.66
CA PRO A 221 7.94 11.60 -8.43
C PRO A 221 8.81 11.14 -7.27
N GLN A 222 8.29 10.26 -6.42
CA GLN A 222 8.99 9.67 -5.29
C GLN A 222 8.66 8.18 -5.16
N GLY A 223 9.47 7.45 -4.40
CA GLY A 223 9.26 6.02 -4.18
C GLY A 223 8.01 5.72 -3.35
N LEU A 224 7.48 4.52 -3.51
CA LEU A 224 6.56 3.91 -2.56
C LEU A 224 7.39 3.36 -1.40
N LYS A 225 7.00 3.64 -0.15
CA LYS A 225 7.72 3.15 1.03
C LYS A 225 6.84 2.22 1.87
N LEU A 226 7.44 1.17 2.41
CA LEU A 226 6.84 0.26 3.38
C LEU A 226 7.58 0.36 4.71
N GLN A 227 6.82 0.46 5.78
CA GLN A 227 7.37 0.66 7.12
C GLN A 227 7.68 -0.67 7.82
N CYS A 228 8.77 -0.69 8.59
CA CYS A 228 9.14 -1.77 9.49
C CYS A 228 9.16 -1.26 10.92
N GLU A 229 8.17 -1.63 11.71
CA GLU A 229 8.10 -1.30 13.15
C GLU A 229 8.35 -2.49 14.07
N GLY A 230 8.91 -3.59 13.50
CA GLY A 230 9.23 -4.79 14.25
C GLY A 230 8.03 -5.62 14.67
N HIS A 231 6.95 -5.49 13.95
CA HIS A 231 5.77 -6.35 14.04
C HIS A 231 5.81 -7.41 12.93
N ASP A 232 5.16 -8.57 13.15
CA ASP A 232 5.02 -9.60 12.12
C ASP A 232 3.92 -9.16 11.13
N ILE A 233 4.34 -8.31 10.21
CA ILE A 233 3.54 -7.89 9.06
C ILE A 233 4.16 -8.50 7.82
N ARG A 234 3.33 -9.03 6.94
CA ARG A 234 3.77 -9.66 5.70
C ARG A 234 3.12 -9.00 4.51
N TYR A 235 3.83 -9.01 3.38
CA TYR A 235 3.38 -8.44 2.11
C TYR A 235 3.51 -9.45 0.99
N ARG A 236 2.54 -9.42 0.06
CA ARG A 236 2.58 -10.17 -1.20
C ARG A 236 1.79 -9.44 -2.29
N ASN A 237 1.82 -9.94 -3.51
CA ASN A 237 0.99 -9.50 -4.63
C ASN A 237 0.85 -7.97 -4.67
N ALA A 238 1.99 -7.27 -4.75
CA ALA A 238 1.95 -5.83 -4.94
C ALA A 238 2.32 -5.47 -6.38
N TRP A 239 1.48 -4.63 -7.00
CA TRP A 239 1.72 -4.10 -8.33
C TRP A 239 1.28 -2.63 -8.42
N ILE A 240 1.93 -1.89 -9.30
CA ILE A 240 1.74 -0.46 -9.46
C ILE A 240 1.64 -0.11 -10.94
N GLN A 241 0.69 0.76 -11.30
CA GLN A 241 0.54 1.31 -12.63
C GLN A 241 0.70 2.82 -12.57
N GLU A 242 1.65 3.36 -13.35
CA GLU A 242 1.76 4.82 -13.50
C GLU A 242 0.57 5.37 -14.27
N LEU A 243 0.10 6.53 -13.86
CA LEU A 243 -1.01 7.23 -14.47
C LEU A 243 -0.57 8.60 -14.99
N ASP A 244 -1.07 8.98 -16.17
CA ASP A 244 -1.00 10.35 -16.67
C ASP A 244 -2.36 11.02 -16.42
N LEU A 245 -2.53 11.55 -15.22
CA LEU A 245 -3.79 12.18 -14.83
C LEU A 245 -3.77 13.67 -15.15
N LYS A 246 -4.27 14.03 -16.32
CA LYS A 246 -4.55 15.41 -16.68
C LYS A 246 -5.73 15.94 -15.87
N GLU A 247 -6.65 15.07 -15.48
CA GLU A 247 -7.84 15.38 -14.69
C GLU A 247 -7.79 14.70 -13.32
N ALA A 248 -8.56 15.22 -12.37
CA ALA A 248 -8.61 14.73 -10.99
C ALA A 248 -9.42 13.43 -10.82
N ASN A 249 -9.76 12.74 -11.89
CA ASN A 249 -10.50 11.48 -11.80
C ASN A 249 -9.54 10.38 -11.31
N THR A 250 -9.75 9.94 -10.07
CA THR A 250 -8.90 9.02 -9.35
C THR A 250 -9.73 7.86 -8.81
N ASP A 251 -10.46 7.18 -9.68
CA ASP A 251 -11.09 5.91 -9.33
C ASP A 251 -10.34 4.73 -9.96
N PHE A 252 -10.61 3.53 -9.42
CA PHE A 252 -9.92 2.29 -9.82
C PHE A 252 -10.53 1.69 -11.07
#